data_007a66abca02af4188d2daa93adbecee
#
_entry.id   007a66abca02af4188d2daa93adbecee
#
_cell.length_a   1.000
_cell.length_b   1.000
_cell.length_c   1.000
_cell.angle_alpha   90.00
_cell.angle_beta   90.00
_cell.angle_gamma   90.00
#
_symmetry.space_group_name_H-M   'P 1'
#
loop_
_entity.id
_entity.type
_entity.pdbx_description
1 polymer ?
#
loop_
_entity_poly.entity_id
_entity_poly.type
_entity_poly.pdbx_seq_one_letter_code
_entity_poly.pdbx_strand_id
1 'polypeptide(L)'
;RALVDSVAGFWMKEYKVDGFRYDFTKGFSNTPQDTWANKYDTERIANLKRISSEIWKRNSDAYVIIEHLTDGTTEEKELGEAGIMLWRNMNYAYCESAMGWPDKSNFSGLYGGTSNMPVNSLMGYMESHDEERTSFKAWKWGTESIKGGGTSANPVNDNNLENRVKQLATNAAFFFTVPGPKMIWQFGELGYDYSINSNSDGTVVDDGGAYRTDPKPIRWNYFENTTRKGLYDTYSKLMDLRTSYPELFTPDVAFSWKVSGNTNWNKGRFITITTEDKAIVIAGNFTAVAGDYSVVFPKTGVWYDFMDENSTLNIASSTVAQSISVPAHEFRLYTSFKPILTGIEENVANSDQILGYYNNSLDELVINGEADFVEIYSVNGMMVQKQENVTSMGLSVLPSGYYVARIQTKDGKVGSCKIMK
;
A
#
# COMPACT_ATOMS: atom_id res chain seq x y z
N ARG A 1 -16.15 20.89 22.68
CA ARG A 1 -15.11 21.46 21.81
C ARG A 1 -13.75 21.43 22.51
N ALA A 2 -13.55 22.10 23.64
CA ALA A 2 -12.27 22.15 24.37
C ALA A 2 -11.67 20.76 24.66
N LEU A 3 -12.49 19.77 25.04
CA LEU A 3 -12.01 18.41 25.30
C LEU A 3 -11.36 17.76 24.05
N VAL A 4 -12.02 17.83 22.90
CA VAL A 4 -11.51 17.26 21.64
C VAL A 4 -10.19 17.94 21.25
N ASP A 5 -10.15 19.27 21.34
CA ASP A 5 -8.96 20.06 21.01
C ASP A 5 -7.77 19.74 21.94
N SER A 6 -8.06 19.55 23.24
CA SER A 6 -7.04 19.16 24.23
C SER A 6 -6.53 17.73 24.02
N VAL A 7 -7.43 16.78 23.74
CA VAL A 7 -7.06 15.38 23.46
C VAL A 7 -6.20 15.29 22.21
N ALA A 8 -6.63 15.92 21.12
CA ALA A 8 -5.83 15.94 19.89
C ALA A 8 -4.44 16.57 20.13
N GLY A 9 -4.41 17.72 20.80
CA GLY A 9 -3.15 18.39 21.16
C GLY A 9 -2.23 17.54 22.04
N PHE A 10 -2.80 16.77 22.98
CA PHE A 10 -2.05 15.86 23.83
C PHE A 10 -1.39 14.75 23.01
N TRP A 11 -2.15 14.04 22.18
CA TRP A 11 -1.61 12.96 21.35
C TRP A 11 -0.52 13.43 20.39
N MET A 12 -0.72 14.58 19.75
CA MET A 12 0.29 15.16 18.85
C MET A 12 1.56 15.56 19.61
N LYS A 13 1.42 16.15 20.80
CA LYS A 13 2.56 16.64 21.59
C LYS A 13 3.32 15.50 22.27
N GLU A 14 2.64 14.60 22.97
CA GLU A 14 3.26 13.57 23.81
C GLU A 14 3.62 12.31 23.02
N TYR A 15 2.76 11.86 22.10
CA TYR A 15 2.94 10.63 21.33
C TYR A 15 3.41 10.86 19.89
N LYS A 16 3.54 12.13 19.45
CA LYS A 16 4.04 12.50 18.12
C LYS A 16 3.26 11.86 16.96
N VAL A 17 1.95 11.69 17.14
CA VAL A 17 1.10 11.19 16.04
C VAL A 17 1.00 12.22 14.93
N ASP A 18 1.00 11.73 13.68
CA ASP A 18 0.97 12.57 12.47
C ASP A 18 -0.44 12.94 12.03
N GLY A 19 -1.47 12.42 12.69
CA GLY A 19 -2.86 12.73 12.37
C GLY A 19 -3.85 11.83 13.07
N PHE A 20 -5.12 11.96 12.66
CA PHE A 20 -6.24 11.25 13.29
C PHE A 20 -7.22 10.73 12.25
N ARG A 21 -7.78 9.56 12.52
CA ARG A 21 -8.98 9.06 11.86
C ARG A 21 -10.15 9.14 12.83
N TYR A 22 -11.18 9.87 12.46
CA TYR A 22 -12.40 10.02 13.24
C TYR A 22 -13.45 9.00 12.77
N ASP A 23 -13.94 8.24 13.74
CA ASP A 23 -14.93 7.21 13.54
C ASP A 23 -16.33 7.80 13.39
N PHE A 24 -17.15 7.24 12.49
CA PHE A 24 -18.56 7.52 12.31
C PHE A 24 -18.95 9.01 12.36
N THR A 25 -18.22 9.86 11.65
CA THR A 25 -18.39 11.33 11.72
C THR A 25 -19.73 11.83 11.21
N LYS A 26 -20.45 11.06 10.42
CA LYS A 26 -21.84 11.37 10.06
C LYS A 26 -22.77 11.42 11.26
N GLY A 27 -22.41 10.79 12.38
CA GLY A 27 -23.10 10.90 13.66
C GLY A 27 -22.83 12.19 14.44
N PHE A 28 -21.90 13.06 14.00
CA PHE A 28 -21.55 14.32 14.70
C PHE A 28 -22.56 15.45 14.44
N SER A 29 -23.83 15.11 14.36
CA SER A 29 -24.93 16.01 14.06
C SER A 29 -25.70 16.38 15.32
N ASN A 30 -26.12 17.65 15.43
CA ASN A 30 -27.08 18.13 16.42
C ASN A 30 -28.50 18.25 15.84
N THR A 31 -28.66 18.02 14.53
CA THR A 31 -29.96 18.11 13.86
C THR A 31 -30.59 16.70 13.73
N PRO A 32 -31.92 16.61 13.76
CA PRO A 32 -32.59 15.33 13.55
C PRO A 32 -32.23 14.71 12.20
N GLN A 33 -31.64 13.54 12.26
CA GLN A 33 -31.19 12.75 11.10
C GLN A 33 -32.14 11.60 10.80
N ASP A 34 -31.98 10.96 9.62
CA ASP A 34 -32.55 9.66 9.34
C ASP A 34 -31.80 8.54 10.09
N THR A 35 -32.22 7.31 9.93
CA THR A 35 -31.63 6.13 10.61
C THR A 35 -30.10 5.98 10.38
N TRP A 36 -29.62 6.47 9.22
CA TRP A 36 -28.23 6.32 8.82
C TRP A 36 -27.45 7.63 8.85
N ALA A 37 -28.07 8.71 9.34
CA ALA A 37 -27.49 10.05 9.43
C ALA A 37 -26.97 10.61 8.08
N ASN A 38 -27.69 10.35 6.99
CA ASN A 38 -27.28 10.72 5.62
C ASN A 38 -27.78 12.10 5.17
N LYS A 39 -28.68 12.74 5.92
CA LYS A 39 -29.14 14.09 5.55
C LYS A 39 -28.01 15.10 5.62
N TYR A 40 -27.95 15.97 4.61
CA TYR A 40 -27.00 17.07 4.57
C TYR A 40 -27.13 17.96 5.82
N ASP A 41 -25.98 18.26 6.48
CA ASP A 41 -25.94 18.96 7.77
C ASP A 41 -24.83 19.99 7.83
N THR A 42 -25.21 21.26 7.71
CA THR A 42 -24.29 22.41 7.75
C THR A 42 -23.56 22.54 9.10
N GLU A 43 -24.22 22.19 10.22
CA GLU A 43 -23.59 22.25 11.55
C GLU A 43 -22.52 21.16 11.71
N ARG A 44 -22.79 19.96 11.23
CA ARG A 44 -21.82 18.85 11.20
C ARG A 44 -20.60 19.24 10.39
N ILE A 45 -20.79 19.76 9.18
CA ILE A 45 -19.71 20.25 8.31
C ILE A 45 -18.88 21.32 9.04
N ALA A 46 -19.54 22.31 9.64
CA ALA A 46 -18.86 23.37 10.39
C ALA A 46 -18.07 22.83 11.59
N ASN A 47 -18.61 21.85 12.32
CA ASN A 47 -17.93 21.20 13.44
C ASN A 47 -16.68 20.41 12.98
N LEU A 48 -16.78 19.64 11.90
CA LEU A 48 -15.65 18.87 11.35
C LEU A 48 -14.56 19.81 10.83
N LYS A 49 -14.91 20.85 10.06
CA LYS A 49 -13.95 21.87 9.60
C LYS A 49 -13.25 22.57 10.78
N ARG A 50 -14.01 22.88 11.85
CA ARG A 50 -13.42 23.48 13.06
C ARG A 50 -12.43 22.54 13.74
N ILE A 51 -12.79 21.26 13.93
CA ILE A 51 -11.89 20.26 14.54
C ILE A 51 -10.59 20.16 13.73
N SER A 52 -10.72 20.05 12.42
CA SER A 52 -9.58 19.98 11.50
C SER A 52 -8.69 21.23 11.59
N SER A 53 -9.31 22.42 11.61
CA SER A 53 -8.59 23.69 11.77
C SER A 53 -7.79 23.76 13.08
N GLU A 54 -8.34 23.24 14.19
CA GLU A 54 -7.63 23.21 15.48
C GLU A 54 -6.43 22.25 15.48
N ILE A 55 -6.51 21.16 14.72
CA ILE A 55 -5.39 20.24 14.50
C ILE A 55 -4.32 20.94 13.64
N TRP A 56 -4.70 21.53 12.51
CA TRP A 56 -3.77 22.19 11.59
C TRP A 56 -3.10 23.43 12.15
N LYS A 57 -3.71 24.11 13.12
CA LYS A 57 -3.03 25.17 13.90
C LYS A 57 -1.81 24.64 14.68
N ARG A 58 -1.79 23.38 15.04
CA ARG A 58 -0.70 22.74 15.78
C ARG A 58 0.34 22.12 14.84
N ASN A 59 -0.12 21.50 13.77
CA ASN A 59 0.70 20.95 12.71
C ASN A 59 -0.08 21.03 11.38
N SER A 60 0.36 21.92 10.48
CA SER A 60 -0.27 22.11 9.17
C SER A 60 -0.29 20.86 8.29
N ASP A 61 0.65 19.95 8.51
CA ASP A 61 0.82 18.74 7.73
C ASP A 61 0.09 17.52 8.34
N ALA A 62 -0.60 17.70 9.46
CA ALA A 62 -1.32 16.62 10.13
C ALA A 62 -2.44 16.05 9.25
N TYR A 63 -2.51 14.73 9.19
CA TYR A 63 -3.61 14.04 8.50
C TYR A 63 -4.90 14.12 9.30
N VAL A 64 -5.98 14.54 8.67
CA VAL A 64 -7.33 14.45 9.22
C VAL A 64 -8.16 13.60 8.30
N ILE A 65 -8.49 12.41 8.77
CA ILE A 65 -9.25 11.39 8.04
C ILE A 65 -10.58 11.20 8.75
N ILE A 66 -11.68 11.16 8.02
CA ILE A 66 -13.00 10.92 8.58
C ILE A 66 -13.68 9.72 7.94
N GLU A 67 -14.28 8.88 8.78
CA GLU A 67 -15.24 7.89 8.33
C GLU A 67 -16.61 8.56 8.25
N HIS A 68 -16.94 9.08 7.07
CA HIS A 68 -18.15 9.85 6.87
C HIS A 68 -19.26 9.04 6.22
N LEU A 69 -18.96 8.38 5.10
CA LEU A 69 -19.81 7.40 4.42
C LEU A 69 -21.27 7.85 4.27
N THR A 70 -21.49 9.13 3.93
CA THR A 70 -22.83 9.63 3.61
C THR A 70 -23.20 9.28 2.17
N ASP A 71 -24.49 9.13 1.90
CA ASP A 71 -24.98 8.93 0.53
C ASP A 71 -24.90 10.20 -0.32
N GLY A 72 -24.60 11.34 0.30
CA GLY A 72 -24.55 12.64 -0.33
C GLY A 72 -23.14 13.08 -0.70
N THR A 73 -22.82 13.04 -1.98
CA THR A 73 -21.54 13.50 -2.51
C THR A 73 -21.27 15.01 -2.25
N THR A 74 -22.30 15.82 -2.03
CA THR A 74 -22.15 17.27 -1.78
C THR A 74 -21.42 17.55 -0.48
N GLU A 75 -21.80 16.91 0.63
CA GLU A 75 -21.18 17.09 1.93
C GLU A 75 -19.74 16.56 1.93
N GLU A 76 -19.52 15.37 1.39
CA GLU A 76 -18.19 14.79 1.24
C GLU A 76 -17.27 15.69 0.40
N LYS A 77 -17.79 16.23 -0.71
CA LYS A 77 -17.04 17.15 -1.55
C LYS A 77 -16.63 18.42 -0.79
N GLU A 78 -17.55 19.01 -0.06
CA GLU A 78 -17.28 20.22 0.72
C GLU A 78 -16.24 19.99 1.84
N LEU A 79 -16.26 18.81 2.46
CA LEU A 79 -15.24 18.40 3.44
C LEU A 79 -13.89 18.12 2.77
N GLY A 80 -13.88 17.46 1.62
CA GLY A 80 -12.67 17.21 0.82
C GLY A 80 -12.03 18.50 0.31
N GLU A 81 -12.83 19.45 -0.16
CA GLU A 81 -12.36 20.79 -0.58
C GLU A 81 -11.76 21.61 0.58
N ALA A 82 -12.16 21.30 1.82
CA ALA A 82 -11.55 21.86 3.01
C ALA A 82 -10.22 21.18 3.42
N GLY A 83 -9.74 20.18 2.68
CA GLY A 83 -8.50 19.44 2.95
C GLY A 83 -8.66 18.20 3.85
N ILE A 84 -9.89 17.84 4.22
CA ILE A 84 -10.19 16.67 5.03
C ILE A 84 -10.20 15.43 4.13
N MET A 85 -9.56 14.33 4.57
CA MET A 85 -9.55 13.06 3.85
C MET A 85 -10.76 12.21 4.24
N LEU A 86 -11.41 11.67 3.24
CA LEU A 86 -12.58 10.80 3.38
C LEU A 86 -12.18 9.34 3.28
N TRP A 87 -12.60 8.53 4.24
CA TRP A 87 -12.42 7.08 4.26
C TRP A 87 -13.18 6.46 3.09
N ARG A 88 -12.46 5.94 2.08
CA ARG A 88 -13.06 5.42 0.85
C ARG A 88 -12.98 3.90 0.79
N ASN A 89 -14.08 3.25 1.15
CA ASN A 89 -14.23 1.81 1.10
C ASN A 89 -14.32 1.32 -0.35
N MET A 90 -13.31 0.56 -0.78
CA MET A 90 -13.28 -0.11 -2.09
C MET A 90 -13.28 -1.64 -1.95
N ASN A 91 -13.44 -2.17 -0.74
CA ASN A 91 -13.35 -3.59 -0.45
C ASN A 91 -14.22 -4.44 -1.37
N TYR A 92 -15.50 -4.06 -1.52
CA TYR A 92 -16.43 -4.84 -2.33
C TYR A 92 -15.93 -5.03 -3.77
N ALA A 93 -15.52 -3.96 -4.45
CA ALA A 93 -15.04 -4.03 -5.83
C ALA A 93 -13.73 -4.83 -5.96
N TYR A 94 -12.82 -4.69 -5.00
CA TYR A 94 -11.55 -5.44 -5.01
C TYR A 94 -11.73 -6.91 -4.60
N CYS A 95 -12.69 -7.24 -3.73
CA CYS A 95 -13.08 -8.61 -3.44
C CYS A 95 -13.67 -9.31 -4.68
N GLU A 96 -14.60 -8.65 -5.39
CA GLU A 96 -15.18 -9.16 -6.64
C GLU A 96 -14.08 -9.43 -7.67
N SER A 97 -13.17 -8.47 -7.85
CA SER A 97 -12.01 -8.63 -8.72
C SER A 97 -11.09 -9.78 -8.28
N ALA A 98 -10.78 -9.87 -6.99
CA ALA A 98 -9.93 -10.93 -6.43
C ALA A 98 -10.54 -12.33 -6.62
N MET A 99 -11.85 -12.44 -6.56
CA MET A 99 -12.59 -13.68 -6.83
C MET A 99 -12.65 -14.05 -8.33
N GLY A 100 -12.30 -13.13 -9.22
CA GLY A 100 -12.44 -13.32 -10.67
C GLY A 100 -13.86 -13.06 -11.18
N TRP A 101 -14.64 -12.21 -10.48
CA TRP A 101 -16.02 -11.86 -10.80
C TRP A 101 -16.12 -10.46 -11.40
N PRO A 102 -16.48 -10.32 -12.68
CA PRO A 102 -16.43 -9.04 -13.38
C PRO A 102 -17.50 -8.04 -12.97
N ASP A 103 -18.73 -8.49 -12.66
CA ASP A 103 -19.94 -7.66 -12.65
C ASP A 103 -19.83 -6.43 -11.76
N LYS A 104 -19.33 -6.58 -10.56
CA LYS A 104 -19.25 -5.52 -9.55
C LYS A 104 -17.82 -5.09 -9.21
N SER A 105 -16.85 -5.51 -10.02
CA SER A 105 -15.43 -5.19 -9.84
C SER A 105 -15.01 -3.84 -10.45
N ASN A 106 -15.86 -2.82 -10.36
CA ASN A 106 -15.57 -1.49 -10.87
C ASN A 106 -14.72 -0.68 -9.89
N PHE A 107 -13.50 -0.28 -10.30
CA PHE A 107 -12.58 0.49 -9.44
C PHE A 107 -12.77 2.00 -9.50
N SER A 108 -13.71 2.51 -10.29
CA SER A 108 -13.83 3.95 -10.56
C SER A 108 -14.07 4.81 -9.30
N GLY A 109 -14.61 4.23 -8.23
CA GLY A 109 -14.82 4.93 -6.96
C GLY A 109 -13.54 5.28 -6.19
N LEU A 110 -12.38 4.70 -6.57
CA LEU A 110 -11.10 4.96 -5.91
C LEU A 110 -10.51 6.35 -6.25
N TYR A 111 -10.84 6.90 -7.41
CA TYR A 111 -10.26 8.13 -7.92
C TYR A 111 -11.22 9.32 -7.69
N GLY A 112 -10.76 10.32 -6.93
CA GLY A 112 -11.55 11.51 -6.62
C GLY A 112 -12.06 12.24 -7.86
N GLY A 113 -11.26 12.31 -8.92
CA GLY A 113 -11.65 12.95 -10.18
C GLY A 113 -12.88 12.30 -10.85
N THR A 114 -13.12 11.00 -10.65
CA THR A 114 -14.34 10.34 -11.15
C THR A 114 -15.61 10.83 -10.44
N SER A 115 -15.48 11.16 -9.16
CA SER A 115 -16.58 11.65 -8.30
C SER A 115 -16.65 13.17 -8.22
N ASN A 116 -15.88 13.89 -9.04
CA ASN A 116 -15.72 15.34 -8.99
C ASN A 116 -15.33 15.86 -7.59
N MET A 117 -14.39 15.14 -6.97
CA MET A 117 -13.81 15.45 -5.67
C MET A 117 -12.31 15.75 -5.81
N PRO A 118 -11.71 16.50 -4.89
CA PRO A 118 -10.26 16.67 -4.89
C PRO A 118 -9.54 15.31 -4.85
N VAL A 119 -8.53 15.13 -5.69
CA VAL A 119 -7.85 13.83 -5.86
C VAL A 119 -7.25 13.32 -4.54
N ASN A 120 -6.74 14.22 -3.70
CA ASN A 120 -6.12 13.87 -2.42
C ASN A 120 -7.13 13.64 -1.29
N SER A 121 -8.43 13.86 -1.53
CA SER A 121 -9.43 13.77 -0.47
C SER A 121 -9.94 12.37 -0.18
N LEU A 122 -9.59 11.37 -1.02
CA LEU A 122 -10.04 9.99 -0.82
C LEU A 122 -8.90 9.12 -0.28
N MET A 123 -8.97 8.76 1.00
CA MET A 123 -8.15 7.70 1.60
C MET A 123 -8.73 6.35 1.19
N GLY A 124 -8.26 5.82 0.07
CA GLY A 124 -8.75 4.55 -0.48
C GLY A 124 -8.16 3.33 0.21
N TYR A 125 -8.98 2.28 0.38
CA TYR A 125 -8.50 1.00 0.91
C TYR A 125 -9.23 -0.19 0.28
N MET A 126 -8.51 -1.30 0.16
CA MET A 126 -9.05 -2.60 -0.28
C MET A 126 -9.56 -3.41 0.91
N GLU A 127 -8.97 -3.23 2.07
CA GLU A 127 -9.26 -3.93 3.32
C GLU A 127 -9.14 -2.99 4.51
N SER A 128 -9.94 -3.22 5.55
CA SER A 128 -9.82 -2.55 6.84
C SER A 128 -10.16 -3.50 7.99
N HIS A 129 -10.30 -2.95 9.20
CA HIS A 129 -10.78 -3.70 10.38
C HIS A 129 -12.25 -4.11 10.28
N ASP A 130 -13.01 -3.53 9.35
CA ASP A 130 -14.46 -3.71 9.21
C ASP A 130 -14.87 -4.64 8.08
N GLU A 131 -14.02 -4.87 7.08
CA GLU A 131 -14.37 -5.62 5.89
C GLU A 131 -13.64 -6.97 5.82
N GLU A 132 -14.21 -7.87 5.03
CA GLU A 132 -13.61 -9.19 4.78
C GLU A 132 -12.32 -9.05 3.95
N ARG A 133 -11.38 -9.96 4.16
CA ARG A 133 -10.10 -10.00 3.46
C ARG A 133 -10.28 -10.39 2.00
N THR A 134 -9.65 -9.66 1.09
CA THR A 134 -9.71 -9.93 -0.36
C THR A 134 -9.20 -11.33 -0.68
N SER A 135 -8.10 -11.73 -0.05
CA SER A 135 -7.53 -13.07 -0.23
C SER A 135 -8.42 -14.18 0.31
N PHE A 136 -9.07 -13.97 1.46
CA PHE A 136 -10.03 -14.93 1.99
C PHE A 136 -11.25 -15.09 1.07
N LYS A 137 -11.79 -13.97 0.57
CA LYS A 137 -12.90 -13.99 -0.39
C LYS A 137 -12.51 -14.75 -1.65
N ALA A 138 -11.34 -14.47 -2.19
CA ALA A 138 -10.80 -15.13 -3.37
C ALA A 138 -10.58 -16.64 -3.12
N TRP A 139 -10.03 -17.00 -1.97
CA TRP A 139 -9.83 -18.39 -1.58
C TRP A 139 -11.16 -19.17 -1.47
N LYS A 140 -12.16 -18.59 -0.82
CA LYS A 140 -13.42 -19.30 -0.49
C LYS A 140 -14.40 -19.32 -1.66
N TRP A 141 -14.52 -18.20 -2.40
CA TRP A 141 -15.57 -18.02 -3.41
C TRP A 141 -15.04 -17.64 -4.80
N GLY A 142 -13.75 -17.72 -5.01
CA GLY A 142 -13.16 -17.42 -6.32
C GLY A 142 -13.60 -18.37 -7.42
N THR A 143 -13.32 -18.00 -8.67
CA THR A 143 -13.46 -18.88 -9.82
C THR A 143 -12.58 -20.11 -9.69
N GLU A 144 -12.80 -21.13 -10.54
CA GLU A 144 -12.07 -22.41 -10.48
C GLU A 144 -10.53 -22.23 -10.60
N SER A 145 -10.07 -21.17 -11.23
CA SER A 145 -8.64 -20.84 -11.36
C SER A 145 -8.05 -20.13 -10.13
N ILE A 146 -8.89 -19.62 -9.22
CA ILE A 146 -8.49 -18.74 -8.10
C ILE A 146 -8.77 -19.39 -6.75
N LYS A 147 -9.92 -20.05 -6.59
CA LYS A 147 -10.35 -20.61 -5.30
C LYS A 147 -9.36 -21.61 -4.73
N GLY A 148 -9.22 -21.63 -3.42
CA GLY A 148 -8.41 -22.62 -2.73
C GLY A 148 -9.03 -24.02 -2.73
N GLY A 149 -8.20 -25.04 -2.67
CA GLY A 149 -8.65 -26.43 -2.45
C GLY A 149 -8.50 -26.75 -0.97
N GLY A 150 -9.58 -26.94 -0.25
CA GLY A 150 -9.53 -27.29 1.17
C GLY A 150 -10.70 -26.77 1.97
N THR A 151 -10.75 -27.14 3.25
CA THR A 151 -11.89 -26.84 4.15
C THR A 151 -11.64 -25.66 5.09
N SER A 152 -10.41 -25.16 5.17
CA SER A 152 -10.05 -24.02 6.02
C SER A 152 -9.19 -23.02 5.27
N ALA A 153 -9.27 -21.76 5.66
CA ALA A 153 -8.28 -20.76 5.27
C ALA A 153 -6.87 -21.25 5.66
N ASN A 154 -5.89 -21.01 4.83
CA ASN A 154 -4.53 -21.55 4.97
C ASN A 154 -4.45 -23.10 4.93
N PRO A 155 -5.02 -23.76 3.93
CA PRO A 155 -4.88 -25.21 3.76
C PRO A 155 -3.43 -25.57 3.35
N VAL A 156 -2.99 -26.76 3.78
CA VAL A 156 -1.66 -27.29 3.38
C VAL A 156 -1.56 -27.52 1.87
N ASN A 157 -2.71 -27.72 1.20
CA ASN A 157 -2.82 -27.95 -0.24
C ASN A 157 -3.68 -26.88 -0.89
N ASP A 158 -3.13 -25.70 -1.12
CA ASP A 158 -3.77 -24.61 -1.85
C ASP A 158 -3.34 -24.63 -3.32
N ASN A 159 -4.06 -25.37 -4.15
CA ASN A 159 -3.70 -25.60 -5.54
C ASN A 159 -3.67 -24.35 -6.42
N ASN A 160 -4.36 -23.28 -6.00
CA ASN A 160 -4.48 -22.05 -6.77
C ASN A 160 -3.83 -20.85 -6.07
N LEU A 161 -2.96 -21.05 -5.09
CA LEU A 161 -2.29 -19.97 -4.38
C LEU A 161 -1.56 -19.03 -5.35
N GLU A 162 -0.85 -19.58 -6.33
CA GLU A 162 -0.10 -18.78 -7.30
C GLU A 162 -1.02 -17.89 -8.13
N ASN A 163 -2.10 -18.42 -8.70
CA ASN A 163 -3.07 -17.64 -9.47
C ASN A 163 -3.76 -16.58 -8.61
N ARG A 164 -4.10 -16.93 -7.37
CA ARG A 164 -4.70 -15.98 -6.43
C ARG A 164 -3.74 -14.85 -6.10
N VAL A 165 -2.49 -15.14 -5.84
CA VAL A 165 -1.45 -14.13 -5.58
C VAL A 165 -1.24 -13.23 -6.80
N LYS A 166 -1.19 -13.78 -8.02
CA LYS A 166 -1.13 -13.00 -9.28
C LYS A 166 -2.32 -12.05 -9.41
N GLN A 167 -3.53 -12.53 -9.11
CA GLN A 167 -4.75 -11.72 -9.14
C GLN A 167 -4.71 -10.59 -8.10
N LEU A 168 -4.22 -10.88 -6.89
CA LEU A 168 -4.04 -9.87 -5.83
C LEU A 168 -2.96 -8.84 -6.20
N ALA A 169 -1.86 -9.27 -6.82
CA ALA A 169 -0.82 -8.39 -7.34
C ALA A 169 -1.36 -7.46 -8.44
N THR A 170 -2.21 -7.99 -9.32
CA THR A 170 -2.88 -7.19 -10.35
C THR A 170 -3.85 -6.18 -9.71
N ASN A 171 -4.61 -6.57 -8.68
CA ASN A 171 -5.41 -5.63 -7.89
C ASN A 171 -4.53 -4.53 -7.27
N ALA A 172 -3.38 -4.89 -6.69
CA ALA A 172 -2.44 -3.94 -6.08
C ALA A 172 -1.89 -2.94 -7.11
N ALA A 173 -1.57 -3.39 -8.34
CA ALA A 173 -1.15 -2.50 -9.41
C ALA A 173 -2.21 -1.45 -9.74
N PHE A 174 -3.48 -1.84 -9.83
CA PHE A 174 -4.63 -0.94 -10.07
C PHE A 174 -5.10 -0.17 -8.83
N PHE A 175 -4.52 -0.43 -7.68
CA PHE A 175 -4.75 0.31 -6.45
C PHE A 175 -3.68 1.36 -6.20
N PHE A 176 -2.41 0.97 -6.18
CA PHE A 176 -1.31 1.86 -5.83
C PHE A 176 -0.98 2.88 -6.93
N THR A 177 -1.29 2.60 -8.19
CA THR A 177 -1.02 3.54 -9.28
C THR A 177 -2.10 4.60 -9.48
N VAL A 178 -3.21 4.53 -8.77
CA VAL A 178 -4.22 5.59 -8.77
C VAL A 178 -3.76 6.74 -7.87
N PRO A 179 -3.78 8.02 -8.33
CA PRO A 179 -3.46 9.17 -7.48
C PRO A 179 -4.33 9.26 -6.22
N GLY A 180 -3.81 9.93 -5.19
CA GLY A 180 -4.45 10.07 -3.89
C GLY A 180 -3.94 9.08 -2.83
N PRO A 181 -4.22 9.34 -1.54
CA PRO A 181 -3.72 8.53 -0.43
C PRO A 181 -4.31 7.12 -0.40
N LYS A 182 -3.55 6.19 0.16
CA LYS A 182 -3.90 4.77 0.25
C LYS A 182 -3.63 4.22 1.63
N MET A 183 -4.48 3.31 2.08
CA MET A 183 -4.25 2.52 3.29
C MET A 183 -4.09 1.05 2.94
N ILE A 184 -3.12 0.40 3.59
CA ILE A 184 -2.92 -1.04 3.57
C ILE A 184 -3.35 -1.59 4.93
N TRP A 185 -4.18 -2.64 4.93
CA TRP A 185 -4.48 -3.36 6.14
C TRP A 185 -3.45 -4.50 6.35
N GLN A 186 -3.14 -4.80 7.62
CA GLN A 186 -2.08 -5.74 8.02
C GLN A 186 -2.17 -7.08 7.28
N PHE A 187 -1.02 -7.58 6.82
CA PHE A 187 -0.85 -8.82 6.06
C PHE A 187 -1.57 -8.88 4.70
N GLY A 188 -2.26 -7.81 4.26
CA GLY A 188 -2.85 -7.75 2.91
C GLY A 188 -1.78 -7.92 1.84
N GLU A 189 -0.58 -7.38 2.08
CA GLU A 189 0.61 -7.50 1.24
C GLU A 189 1.20 -8.92 1.16
N LEU A 190 0.74 -9.82 2.04
CA LEU A 190 1.09 -11.24 2.05
C LEU A 190 -0.09 -12.15 1.65
N GLY A 191 -1.20 -11.54 1.20
CA GLY A 191 -2.40 -12.27 0.82
C GLY A 191 -3.05 -12.99 2.00
N TYR A 192 -3.30 -12.25 3.09
CA TYR A 192 -3.91 -12.77 4.31
C TYR A 192 -5.29 -13.38 4.06
N ASP A 193 -5.44 -14.66 4.31
CA ASP A 193 -6.61 -15.48 3.93
C ASP A 193 -7.42 -16.04 5.11
N TYR A 194 -7.31 -15.44 6.29
CA TYR A 194 -8.24 -15.66 7.39
C TYR A 194 -9.41 -14.69 7.32
N SER A 195 -10.62 -15.20 7.58
CA SER A 195 -11.83 -14.38 7.64
C SER A 195 -11.76 -13.32 8.73
N ILE A 196 -12.38 -12.17 8.52
CA ILE A 196 -12.66 -11.22 9.59
C ILE A 196 -13.45 -11.83 10.74
N ASN A 197 -14.22 -12.89 10.46
CA ASN A 197 -15.02 -13.61 11.46
C ASN A 197 -14.26 -14.77 12.11
N SER A 198 -12.93 -14.84 11.99
CA SER A 198 -12.11 -15.81 12.71
C SER A 198 -11.70 -15.30 14.10
N ASN A 199 -11.55 -16.23 15.05
CA ASN A 199 -10.86 -15.97 16.32
C ASN A 199 -9.33 -16.08 16.16
N SER A 200 -8.58 -16.03 17.27
CA SER A 200 -7.11 -16.05 17.29
C SER A 200 -6.47 -17.35 16.83
N ASP A 201 -7.19 -18.47 16.81
CA ASP A 201 -6.71 -19.75 16.27
C ASP A 201 -7.12 -19.99 14.81
N GLY A 202 -7.93 -19.10 14.22
CA GLY A 202 -8.41 -19.18 12.85
C GLY A 202 -9.77 -19.87 12.70
N THR A 203 -10.39 -20.31 13.78
CA THR A 203 -11.75 -20.86 13.75
C THR A 203 -12.74 -19.79 13.29
N VAL A 204 -13.61 -20.15 12.35
CA VAL A 204 -14.70 -19.29 11.83
C VAL A 204 -16.04 -19.90 12.26
N VAL A 205 -16.92 -19.05 12.78
CA VAL A 205 -18.30 -19.41 13.06
C VAL A 205 -19.19 -18.70 12.04
N ASP A 206 -20.03 -19.45 11.34
CA ASP A 206 -20.93 -18.94 10.28
C ASP A 206 -22.19 -18.22 10.83
N ASP A 207 -22.18 -17.79 12.08
CA ASP A 207 -23.33 -17.25 12.81
C ASP A 207 -23.48 -15.73 12.77
N GLY A 208 -22.91 -15.07 11.77
CA GLY A 208 -23.09 -13.63 11.58
C GLY A 208 -22.11 -12.76 12.34
N GLY A 209 -20.91 -13.25 12.64
CA GLY A 209 -19.80 -12.38 13.05
C GLY A 209 -19.45 -12.45 14.54
N ALA A 210 -19.73 -13.57 15.22
CA ALA A 210 -19.38 -13.75 16.64
C ALA A 210 -17.94 -13.41 16.98
N TYR A 211 -16.98 -13.68 16.06
CA TYR A 211 -15.55 -13.42 16.26
C TYR A 211 -15.03 -12.20 15.49
N ARG A 212 -15.91 -11.33 14.98
CA ARG A 212 -15.50 -10.19 14.15
C ARG A 212 -14.50 -9.27 14.85
N THR A 213 -14.66 -9.07 16.15
CA THR A 213 -13.79 -8.21 16.98
C THR A 213 -12.66 -8.96 17.69
N ASP A 214 -12.59 -10.27 17.55
CA ASP A 214 -11.55 -11.07 18.17
C ASP A 214 -10.17 -10.81 17.53
N PRO A 215 -9.07 -11.03 18.27
CA PRO A 215 -7.73 -11.04 17.67
C PRO A 215 -7.65 -12.05 16.54
N LYS A 216 -6.93 -11.70 15.47
CA LYS A 216 -6.75 -12.58 14.31
C LYS A 216 -5.41 -13.32 14.38
N PRO A 217 -5.28 -14.51 13.76
CA PRO A 217 -4.00 -15.21 13.69
C PRO A 217 -2.88 -14.33 13.15
N ILE A 218 -1.74 -14.28 13.82
CA ILE A 218 -0.54 -13.60 13.37
C ILE A 218 0.21 -14.51 12.41
N ARG A 219 0.57 -14.03 11.22
CA ARG A 219 1.12 -14.83 10.12
C ARG A 219 2.42 -14.26 9.52
N TRP A 220 3.38 -13.93 10.35
CA TRP A 220 4.71 -13.53 9.88
C TRP A 220 5.38 -14.61 9.00
N ASN A 221 5.09 -15.88 9.28
CA ASN A 221 5.57 -17.01 8.48
C ASN A 221 5.08 -17.02 7.02
N TYR A 222 4.07 -16.21 6.67
CA TYR A 222 3.67 -16.03 5.26
C TYR A 222 4.78 -15.41 4.41
N PHE A 223 5.66 -14.63 5.01
CA PHE A 223 6.83 -14.06 4.35
C PHE A 223 7.85 -15.12 3.92
N GLU A 224 7.88 -16.29 4.55
CA GLU A 224 8.75 -17.41 4.20
C GLU A 224 8.25 -18.18 2.96
N ASN A 225 6.98 -18.02 2.59
CA ASN A 225 6.41 -18.62 1.40
C ASN A 225 6.76 -17.77 0.17
N THR A 226 7.52 -18.32 -0.78
CA THR A 226 8.02 -17.58 -1.97
C THR A 226 6.92 -16.97 -2.83
N THR A 227 5.78 -17.65 -2.97
CA THR A 227 4.62 -17.12 -3.73
C THR A 227 4.02 -15.89 -3.04
N ARG A 228 3.81 -15.95 -1.72
CA ARG A 228 3.28 -14.82 -0.94
C ARG A 228 4.28 -13.68 -0.84
N LYS A 229 5.56 -14.01 -0.71
CA LYS A 229 6.64 -13.01 -0.76
C LYS A 229 6.65 -12.26 -2.10
N GLY A 230 6.34 -12.91 -3.21
CA GLY A 230 6.18 -12.26 -4.51
C GLY A 230 5.08 -11.18 -4.52
N LEU A 231 4.00 -11.35 -3.75
CA LEU A 231 2.99 -10.30 -3.56
C LEU A 231 3.55 -9.13 -2.75
N TYR A 232 4.24 -9.44 -1.64
CA TYR A 232 4.93 -8.42 -0.83
C TYR A 232 5.91 -7.60 -1.67
N ASP A 233 6.74 -8.27 -2.48
CA ASP A 233 7.71 -7.60 -3.35
C ASP A 233 7.02 -6.72 -4.40
N THR A 234 5.84 -7.13 -4.89
CA THR A 234 5.01 -6.29 -5.77
C THR A 234 4.50 -5.04 -5.06
N TYR A 235 3.98 -5.18 -3.83
CA TYR A 235 3.56 -4.02 -3.02
C TYR A 235 4.74 -3.07 -2.77
N SER A 236 5.89 -3.61 -2.37
CA SER A 236 7.12 -2.83 -2.15
C SER A 236 7.51 -2.03 -3.38
N LYS A 237 7.66 -2.69 -4.55
CA LYS A 237 8.00 -2.02 -5.81
C LYS A 237 6.99 -0.91 -6.18
N LEU A 238 5.69 -1.16 -6.04
CA LEU A 238 4.66 -0.16 -6.35
C LEU A 238 4.68 1.04 -5.37
N MET A 239 5.00 0.82 -4.10
CA MET A 239 5.20 1.89 -3.12
C MET A 239 6.47 2.68 -3.41
N ASP A 240 7.56 1.99 -3.77
CA ASP A 240 8.82 2.64 -4.17
C ASP A 240 8.62 3.52 -5.42
N LEU A 241 7.83 3.08 -6.38
CA LEU A 241 7.45 3.90 -7.53
C LEU A 241 6.74 5.20 -7.08
N ARG A 242 5.83 5.11 -6.13
CA ARG A 242 5.10 6.29 -5.61
C ARG A 242 6.01 7.25 -4.84
N THR A 243 6.92 6.73 -4.04
CA THR A 243 7.82 7.54 -3.20
C THR A 243 8.98 8.13 -3.98
N SER A 244 9.49 7.41 -4.99
CA SER A 244 10.57 7.87 -5.86
C SER A 244 10.11 8.86 -6.93
N TYR A 245 8.84 8.81 -7.33
CA TYR A 245 8.26 9.66 -8.38
C TYR A 245 6.91 10.27 -7.93
N PRO A 246 6.89 11.03 -6.82
CA PRO A 246 5.64 11.55 -6.26
C PRO A 246 4.90 12.48 -7.22
N GLU A 247 5.60 13.13 -8.16
CA GLU A 247 5.02 14.00 -9.18
C GLU A 247 4.04 13.26 -10.11
N LEU A 248 4.17 11.94 -10.26
CA LEU A 248 3.24 11.12 -11.05
C LEU A 248 1.91 10.83 -10.34
N PHE A 249 1.79 11.17 -9.06
CA PHE A 249 0.63 10.85 -8.23
C PHE A 249 -0.03 12.09 -7.62
N THR A 250 0.32 13.28 -8.11
CA THR A 250 -0.28 14.56 -7.71
C THR A 250 -1.64 14.77 -8.36
N PRO A 251 -2.46 15.73 -7.87
CA PRO A 251 -3.74 16.08 -8.49
C PRO A 251 -3.65 16.57 -9.93
N ASP A 252 -2.51 17.13 -10.33
CA ASP A 252 -2.33 17.84 -11.60
C ASP A 252 -1.91 16.93 -12.75
N VAL A 253 -1.71 15.64 -12.49
CA VAL A 253 -1.33 14.68 -13.54
C VAL A 253 -2.49 14.42 -14.50
N ALA A 254 -2.18 14.24 -15.77
CA ALA A 254 -3.14 13.70 -16.71
C ALA A 254 -3.34 12.20 -16.42
N PHE A 255 -4.47 11.88 -15.80
CA PHE A 255 -4.85 10.53 -15.41
C PHE A 255 -6.03 10.03 -16.24
N SER A 256 -5.90 8.87 -16.83
CA SER A 256 -7.00 8.17 -17.52
C SER A 256 -6.98 6.68 -17.24
N TRP A 257 -8.13 6.07 -17.21
CA TRP A 257 -8.27 4.64 -16.96
C TRP A 257 -9.49 4.00 -17.62
N LYS A 258 -9.44 2.68 -17.75
CA LYS A 258 -10.55 1.81 -18.17
C LYS A 258 -10.64 0.67 -17.16
N VAL A 259 -11.50 0.80 -16.16
CA VAL A 259 -11.54 -0.10 -14.98
C VAL A 259 -12.94 -0.55 -14.60
N SER A 260 -13.94 -0.33 -15.46
CA SER A 260 -15.28 -0.82 -15.23
C SER A 260 -15.31 -2.35 -15.24
N GLY A 261 -16.26 -2.95 -14.51
CA GLY A 261 -16.41 -4.39 -14.38
C GLY A 261 -16.54 -5.11 -15.73
N ASN A 262 -17.75 -5.51 -16.10
CA ASN A 262 -18.01 -6.29 -17.32
C ASN A 262 -17.42 -5.69 -18.60
N THR A 263 -17.48 -4.37 -18.78
CA THR A 263 -17.07 -3.74 -20.04
C THR A 263 -15.59 -3.92 -20.34
N ASN A 264 -14.73 -3.87 -19.31
CA ASN A 264 -13.28 -3.93 -19.47
C ASN A 264 -12.66 -5.27 -19.07
N TRP A 265 -13.42 -6.19 -18.50
CA TRP A 265 -12.87 -7.45 -17.99
C TRP A 265 -12.12 -8.25 -19.06
N ASN A 266 -12.79 -8.58 -20.14
CA ASN A 266 -12.20 -9.38 -21.24
C ASN A 266 -11.39 -8.54 -22.24
N LYS A 267 -11.48 -7.21 -22.18
CA LYS A 267 -10.77 -6.30 -23.10
C LYS A 267 -9.49 -5.74 -22.51
N GLY A 268 -9.14 -6.17 -21.29
CA GLY A 268 -8.08 -5.61 -20.50
C GLY A 268 -8.51 -4.33 -19.76
N ARG A 269 -7.95 -4.12 -18.57
CA ARG A 269 -8.05 -2.87 -17.83
C ARG A 269 -6.77 -2.08 -17.99
N PHE A 270 -6.89 -0.76 -18.02
CA PHE A 270 -5.77 0.13 -18.29
C PHE A 270 -5.77 1.32 -17.36
N ILE A 271 -4.56 1.75 -16.98
CA ILE A 271 -4.28 3.05 -16.38
C ILE A 271 -3.20 3.73 -17.21
N THR A 272 -3.36 5.03 -17.45
CA THR A 272 -2.33 5.90 -18.03
C THR A 272 -2.18 7.13 -17.16
N ILE A 273 -0.94 7.41 -16.78
CA ILE A 273 -0.54 8.61 -16.02
C ILE A 273 0.48 9.34 -16.87
N THR A 274 0.30 10.65 -17.03
CA THR A 274 1.20 11.46 -17.87
C THR A 274 1.47 12.80 -17.21
N THR A 275 2.75 13.14 -17.12
CA THR A 275 3.25 14.49 -16.84
C THR A 275 3.94 15.03 -18.09
N GLU A 276 4.48 16.24 -18.02
CA GLU A 276 5.25 16.81 -19.14
C GLU A 276 6.40 15.87 -19.57
N ASP A 277 7.17 15.36 -18.61
CA ASP A 277 8.39 14.58 -18.89
C ASP A 277 8.17 13.07 -18.82
N LYS A 278 7.31 12.59 -17.95
CA LYS A 278 7.17 11.16 -17.61
C LYS A 278 5.77 10.63 -17.91
N ALA A 279 5.71 9.34 -18.16
CA ALA A 279 4.43 8.64 -18.24
C ALA A 279 4.53 7.20 -17.75
N ILE A 280 3.40 6.69 -17.23
CA ILE A 280 3.21 5.29 -16.84
C ILE A 280 2.00 4.74 -17.60
N VAL A 281 2.11 3.51 -18.06
CA VAL A 281 1.03 2.73 -18.66
C VAL A 281 0.93 1.38 -17.98
N ILE A 282 -0.28 1.01 -17.55
CA ILE A 282 -0.56 -0.28 -16.93
C ILE A 282 -1.62 -0.98 -17.77
N ALA A 283 -1.35 -2.25 -18.08
CA ALA A 283 -2.30 -3.16 -18.70
C ALA A 283 -2.51 -4.38 -17.78
N GLY A 284 -3.75 -4.63 -17.36
CA GLY A 284 -4.11 -5.73 -16.48
C GLY A 284 -5.04 -6.76 -17.14
N ASN A 285 -4.69 -8.01 -16.97
CA ASN A 285 -5.49 -9.17 -17.36
C ASN A 285 -6.07 -9.84 -16.10
N PHE A 286 -7.36 -9.67 -15.89
CA PHE A 286 -8.08 -10.22 -14.74
C PHE A 286 -8.74 -11.57 -15.06
N THR A 287 -8.47 -12.14 -16.25
CA THR A 287 -9.07 -13.40 -16.71
C THR A 287 -8.14 -14.58 -16.47
N ALA A 288 -8.70 -15.79 -16.54
CA ALA A 288 -7.97 -17.05 -16.36
C ALA A 288 -7.15 -17.50 -17.58
N VAL A 289 -7.11 -16.71 -18.65
CA VAL A 289 -6.36 -17.01 -19.87
C VAL A 289 -5.50 -15.82 -20.29
N ALA A 290 -4.33 -16.09 -20.84
CA ALA A 290 -3.48 -15.04 -21.38
C ALA A 290 -4.20 -14.30 -22.54
N GLY A 291 -3.93 -13.02 -22.66
CA GLY A 291 -4.57 -12.18 -23.69
C GLY A 291 -3.64 -11.13 -24.25
N ASP A 292 -3.91 -10.73 -25.51
CA ASP A 292 -3.24 -9.63 -26.17
C ASP A 292 -4.15 -8.40 -26.14
N TYR A 293 -3.65 -7.31 -25.61
CA TYR A 293 -4.43 -6.10 -25.39
C TYR A 293 -3.89 -4.92 -26.18
N SER A 294 -4.82 -4.18 -26.79
CA SER A 294 -4.51 -3.00 -27.59
C SER A 294 -4.33 -1.77 -26.70
N VAL A 295 -3.09 -1.31 -26.53
CA VAL A 295 -2.69 -0.25 -25.58
C VAL A 295 -2.08 0.92 -26.33
N VAL A 296 -2.54 2.15 -26.04
CA VAL A 296 -1.95 3.38 -26.55
C VAL A 296 -0.98 3.94 -25.52
N PHE A 297 0.25 4.19 -25.95
CA PHE A 297 1.29 4.81 -25.14
C PHE A 297 1.33 6.31 -25.40
N PRO A 298 1.24 7.19 -24.40
CA PRO A 298 1.10 8.64 -24.61
C PRO A 298 2.38 9.35 -25.09
N LYS A 299 3.53 8.66 -25.07
CA LYS A 299 4.83 9.18 -25.53
C LYS A 299 5.50 8.17 -26.45
N THR A 300 6.28 8.66 -27.41
CA THR A 300 7.18 7.85 -28.26
C THR A 300 8.52 7.60 -27.55
N GLY A 301 9.28 6.62 -28.02
CA GLY A 301 10.61 6.28 -27.49
C GLY A 301 10.63 4.94 -26.76
N VAL A 302 11.67 4.74 -25.96
CA VAL A 302 11.88 3.50 -25.21
C VAL A 302 11.05 3.53 -23.94
N TRP A 303 10.29 2.45 -23.71
CA TRP A 303 9.54 2.20 -22.50
C TRP A 303 10.12 0.99 -21.79
N TYR A 304 10.19 1.05 -20.46
CA TYR A 304 10.79 0.06 -19.59
C TYR A 304 9.70 -0.71 -18.86
N ASP A 305 9.75 -2.05 -18.87
CA ASP A 305 8.87 -2.86 -18.03
C ASP A 305 9.33 -2.70 -16.58
N PHE A 306 8.48 -2.13 -15.75
CA PHE A 306 8.82 -1.82 -14.35
C PHE A 306 9.01 -3.08 -13.50
N MET A 307 8.35 -4.19 -13.87
CA MET A 307 8.46 -5.45 -13.13
C MET A 307 9.62 -6.33 -13.64
N ASP A 308 10.10 -6.10 -14.89
CA ASP A 308 11.21 -6.81 -15.52
C ASP A 308 12.21 -5.80 -16.12
N GLU A 309 13.26 -5.49 -15.37
CA GLU A 309 14.27 -4.47 -15.72
C GLU A 309 15.01 -4.77 -17.05
N ASN A 310 14.96 -6.01 -17.52
CA ASN A 310 15.61 -6.44 -18.77
C ASN A 310 14.68 -6.28 -20.00
N SER A 311 13.40 -5.97 -19.78
CA SER A 311 12.39 -5.87 -20.84
C SER A 311 12.11 -4.41 -21.19
N THR A 312 12.14 -4.11 -22.50
CA THR A 312 11.82 -2.77 -23.03
C THR A 312 10.92 -2.87 -24.25
N LEU A 313 10.15 -1.80 -24.49
CA LEU A 313 9.36 -1.60 -25.71
C LEU A 313 9.82 -0.33 -26.41
N ASN A 314 9.90 -0.34 -27.75
CA ASN A 314 10.13 0.86 -28.53
C ASN A 314 8.82 1.32 -29.16
N ILE A 315 8.30 2.45 -28.72
CA ILE A 315 7.04 3.04 -29.16
C ILE A 315 7.31 4.06 -30.26
N ALA A 316 6.97 3.72 -31.48
CA ALA A 316 7.18 4.58 -32.65
C ALA A 316 6.10 5.68 -32.80
N SER A 317 4.90 5.48 -32.25
CA SER A 317 3.78 6.42 -32.36
C SER A 317 2.98 6.47 -31.05
N SER A 318 2.65 7.68 -30.61
CA SER A 318 1.79 7.91 -29.43
C SER A 318 0.29 7.86 -29.75
N THR A 319 -0.09 7.62 -31.00
CA THR A 319 -1.50 7.56 -31.44
C THR A 319 -1.90 6.17 -31.95
N VAL A 320 -0.93 5.31 -32.21
CA VAL A 320 -1.16 3.93 -32.69
C VAL A 320 -1.02 2.97 -31.51
N ALA A 321 -2.07 2.18 -31.32
CA ALA A 321 -2.05 1.17 -30.25
C ALA A 321 -1.04 0.06 -30.54
N GLN A 322 -0.38 -0.39 -29.47
CA GLN A 322 0.52 -1.55 -29.45
C GLN A 322 -0.22 -2.78 -28.92
N SER A 323 0.07 -3.95 -29.45
CA SER A 323 -0.41 -5.21 -28.87
C SER A 323 0.51 -5.63 -27.73
N ILE A 324 -0.03 -5.71 -26.51
CA ILE A 324 0.69 -6.10 -25.29
C ILE A 324 0.14 -7.43 -24.83
N SER A 325 1.01 -8.44 -24.78
CA SER A 325 0.68 -9.75 -24.22
C SER A 325 0.75 -9.72 -22.71
N VAL A 326 -0.34 -10.10 -22.04
CA VAL A 326 -0.44 -10.15 -20.58
C VAL A 326 -0.91 -11.55 -20.17
N PRO A 327 -0.13 -12.29 -19.39
CA PRO A 327 -0.53 -13.61 -18.88
C PRO A 327 -1.81 -13.56 -18.07
N ALA A 328 -2.41 -14.72 -17.81
CA ALA A 328 -3.59 -14.86 -16.96
C ALA A 328 -3.33 -14.30 -15.55
N HIS A 329 -4.28 -13.54 -15.02
CA HIS A 329 -4.22 -12.97 -13.66
C HIS A 329 -3.09 -11.97 -13.41
N GLU A 330 -2.36 -11.52 -14.44
CA GLU A 330 -1.18 -10.66 -14.32
C GLU A 330 -1.42 -9.25 -14.89
N PHE A 331 -0.42 -8.41 -14.70
CA PHE A 331 -0.35 -7.07 -15.28
C PHE A 331 1.01 -6.81 -15.92
N ARG A 332 1.07 -5.78 -16.77
CA ARG A 332 2.29 -5.13 -17.22
C ARG A 332 2.26 -3.67 -16.82
N LEU A 333 3.36 -3.16 -16.32
CA LEU A 333 3.54 -1.76 -15.98
C LEU A 333 4.77 -1.23 -16.72
N TYR A 334 4.55 -0.24 -17.57
CA TYR A 334 5.61 0.38 -18.36
C TYR A 334 5.80 1.83 -17.95
N THR A 335 7.07 2.25 -17.90
CA THR A 335 7.47 3.64 -17.66
C THR A 335 8.20 4.21 -18.86
N SER A 336 7.93 5.46 -19.25
CA SER A 336 8.61 6.16 -20.35
C SER A 336 10.03 6.63 -19.99
N PHE A 337 10.50 6.27 -18.82
CA PHE A 337 11.82 6.58 -18.28
C PHE A 337 12.38 5.33 -17.59
N LYS A 338 13.70 5.22 -17.51
CA LYS A 338 14.32 4.14 -16.75
C LYS A 338 14.14 4.42 -15.26
N PRO A 339 13.38 3.60 -14.51
CA PRO A 339 13.15 3.87 -13.09
C PRO A 339 14.47 3.72 -12.30
N ILE A 340 14.69 4.68 -11.40
CA ILE A 340 15.70 4.58 -10.35
C ILE A 340 14.92 4.57 -9.06
N LEU A 341 14.79 3.41 -8.44
CA LEU A 341 14.09 3.28 -7.18
C LEU A 341 15.05 3.67 -6.06
N THR A 342 14.58 4.55 -5.18
CA THR A 342 15.36 5.02 -4.01
C THR A 342 15.18 4.13 -2.80
N GLY A 343 14.48 3.01 -2.95
CA GLY A 343 14.43 1.94 -1.95
C GLY A 343 15.85 1.56 -1.55
N ILE A 344 16.06 1.25 -0.30
CA ILE A 344 17.29 0.59 0.13
C ILE A 344 17.39 -0.65 -0.75
N GLU A 345 18.27 -0.64 -1.76
CA GLU A 345 18.75 -1.89 -2.30
C GLU A 345 19.20 -2.67 -1.06
N GLU A 346 18.46 -3.71 -0.68
CA GLU A 346 19.13 -4.80 -0.02
C GLU A 346 20.20 -5.20 -1.04
N ASN A 347 21.38 -4.65 -0.86
CA ASN A 347 22.57 -5.29 -1.38
C ASN A 347 22.56 -6.67 -0.74
N VAL A 348 21.89 -7.62 -1.39
CA VAL A 348 22.12 -9.04 -1.21
C VAL A 348 23.48 -9.32 -1.84
N ALA A 349 24.49 -8.58 -1.39
CA ALA A 349 25.84 -9.01 -1.45
C ALA A 349 25.91 -10.24 -0.54
N ASN A 350 25.69 -11.43 -1.13
CA ASN A 350 25.87 -12.73 -0.53
C ASN A 350 25.47 -12.76 0.96
N SER A 351 24.20 -13.04 1.24
CA SER A 351 23.57 -13.04 2.56
C SER A 351 24.12 -14.07 3.56
N ASP A 352 25.24 -14.70 3.27
CA ASP A 352 25.86 -15.73 4.12
C ASP A 352 26.96 -15.20 5.04
N GLN A 353 27.22 -13.90 5.08
CA GLN A 353 28.18 -13.34 6.02
C GLN A 353 27.56 -12.18 6.81
N ILE A 354 27.11 -12.50 8.03
CA ILE A 354 26.91 -11.50 9.06
C ILE A 354 28.29 -10.88 9.35
N LEU A 355 28.53 -9.64 8.86
CA LEU A 355 29.82 -8.97 9.00
C LEU A 355 30.06 -8.45 10.42
N GLY A 356 29.05 -8.42 11.29
CA GLY A 356 29.16 -8.02 12.67
C GLY A 356 27.86 -8.17 13.44
N TYR A 357 27.93 -8.14 14.76
CA TYR A 357 26.78 -8.16 15.67
C TYR A 357 27.00 -7.27 16.89
N TYR A 358 25.94 -6.76 17.46
CA TYR A 358 26.01 -5.99 18.69
C TYR A 358 26.03 -6.89 19.92
N ASN A 359 27.10 -6.77 20.71
CA ASN A 359 27.24 -7.43 22.01
C ASN A 359 26.75 -6.51 23.11
N ASN A 360 25.54 -6.75 23.57
CA ASN A 360 24.90 -5.93 24.61
C ASN A 360 25.64 -5.96 25.96
N SER A 361 26.33 -7.07 26.29
CA SER A 361 27.06 -7.21 27.55
C SER A 361 28.34 -6.35 27.61
N LEU A 362 28.93 -6.09 26.46
CA LEU A 362 30.15 -5.27 26.31
C LEU A 362 29.87 -3.88 25.79
N ASP A 363 28.62 -3.59 25.41
CA ASP A 363 28.21 -2.37 24.71
C ASP A 363 29.08 -2.07 23.49
N GLU A 364 29.30 -3.10 22.67
CA GLU A 364 30.26 -3.11 21.60
C GLU A 364 29.69 -3.77 20.32
N LEU A 365 29.94 -3.17 19.16
CA LEU A 365 29.76 -3.81 17.88
C LEU A 365 30.97 -4.68 17.58
N VAL A 366 30.78 -5.98 17.53
CA VAL A 366 31.83 -6.96 17.19
C VAL A 366 31.75 -7.24 15.68
N ILE A 367 32.90 -7.24 14.99
CA ILE A 367 33.00 -7.41 13.55
C ILE A 367 33.61 -8.79 13.26
N ASN A 368 33.02 -9.50 12.31
CA ASN A 368 33.51 -10.79 11.86
C ASN A 368 34.68 -10.59 10.86
N GLY A 369 35.87 -10.37 11.38
CA GLY A 369 37.06 -10.04 10.63
C GLY A 369 37.56 -8.62 10.89
N GLU A 370 38.19 -7.99 9.90
CA GLU A 370 38.67 -6.62 9.98
C GLU A 370 37.89 -5.72 9.01
N ALA A 371 37.28 -4.66 9.54
CA ALA A 371 36.61 -3.66 8.71
C ALA A 371 37.60 -2.59 8.26
N ASP A 372 37.48 -2.19 7.00
CA ASP A 372 38.09 -0.96 6.48
C ASP A 372 37.47 0.26 7.15
N PHE A 373 36.13 0.28 7.23
CA PHE A 373 35.43 1.23 8.07
C PHE A 373 34.09 0.70 8.59
N VAL A 374 33.63 1.30 9.70
CA VAL A 374 32.32 1.13 10.29
C VAL A 374 31.69 2.49 10.48
N GLU A 375 30.46 2.64 10.02
CA GLU A 375 29.64 3.84 10.17
C GLU A 375 28.36 3.49 10.93
N ILE A 376 28.03 4.23 11.98
CA ILE A 376 26.80 4.05 12.76
C ILE A 376 25.83 5.18 12.41
N TYR A 377 24.60 4.81 12.08
CA TYR A 377 23.53 5.74 11.74
C TYR A 377 22.38 5.64 12.74
N SER A 378 21.82 6.76 13.13
CA SER A 378 20.56 6.84 13.85
C SER A 378 19.38 6.46 12.93
N VAL A 379 18.21 6.22 13.51
CA VAL A 379 16.98 5.87 12.77
C VAL A 379 16.55 6.93 11.75
N ASN A 380 17.00 8.18 11.90
CA ASN A 380 16.72 9.28 10.95
C ASN A 380 17.80 9.37 9.84
N GLY A 381 18.68 8.38 9.72
CA GLY A 381 19.73 8.37 8.69
C GLY A 381 20.93 9.27 8.98
N MET A 382 21.01 9.91 10.16
CA MET A 382 22.15 10.75 10.52
C MET A 382 23.32 9.88 11.01
N MET A 383 24.49 10.02 10.42
CA MET A 383 25.70 9.35 10.89
C MET A 383 26.12 9.93 12.25
N VAL A 384 26.18 9.04 13.26
CA VAL A 384 26.48 9.42 14.67
C VAL A 384 27.86 8.99 15.12
N GLN A 385 28.47 7.99 14.48
CA GLN A 385 29.82 7.53 14.76
C GLN A 385 30.45 6.89 13.54
N LYS A 386 31.78 7.05 13.37
CA LYS A 386 32.56 6.38 12.32
C LYS A 386 33.91 5.95 12.89
N GLN A 387 34.40 4.79 12.48
CA GLN A 387 35.72 4.31 12.82
C GLN A 387 36.31 3.48 11.66
N GLU A 388 37.63 3.54 11.47
CA GLU A 388 38.33 2.86 10.38
C GLU A 388 39.31 1.84 10.94
N ASN A 389 39.60 0.77 10.17
CA ASN A 389 40.56 -0.30 10.50
C ASN A 389 40.30 -0.95 11.85
N VAL A 390 39.09 -1.46 12.05
CA VAL A 390 38.64 -2.00 13.34
C VAL A 390 38.11 -3.42 13.23
N THR A 391 38.26 -4.18 14.32
CA THR A 391 37.64 -5.49 14.53
C THR A 391 36.45 -5.44 15.49
N SER A 392 36.36 -4.33 16.23
CA SER A 392 35.19 -4.00 17.07
C SER A 392 35.11 -2.50 17.31
N MET A 393 33.92 -2.03 17.75
CA MET A 393 33.65 -0.62 17.96
C MET A 393 32.80 -0.42 19.20
N GLY A 394 33.36 0.25 20.23
CA GLY A 394 32.61 0.61 21.42
C GLY A 394 31.50 1.62 21.13
N LEU A 395 30.33 1.41 21.72
CA LEU A 395 29.17 2.26 21.50
C LEU A 395 28.74 3.04 22.74
N SER A 396 29.55 3.04 23.79
CA SER A 396 29.25 3.66 25.10
C SER A 396 28.89 5.16 25.04
N VAL A 397 29.36 5.85 23.99
CA VAL A 397 29.07 7.27 23.75
C VAL A 397 27.69 7.54 23.16
N LEU A 398 27.01 6.50 22.65
CA LEU A 398 25.71 6.64 22.05
C LEU A 398 24.61 6.49 23.11
N PRO A 399 23.55 7.30 23.08
CA PRO A 399 22.36 7.10 23.90
C PRO A 399 21.69 5.75 23.67
N SER A 400 20.87 5.27 24.62
CA SER A 400 20.00 4.11 24.37
C SER A 400 19.05 4.39 23.22
N GLY A 401 18.92 3.45 22.28
CA GLY A 401 18.12 3.62 21.07
C GLY A 401 18.42 2.58 19.99
N TYR A 402 17.79 2.79 18.84
CA TYR A 402 18.01 1.95 17.66
C TYR A 402 18.99 2.63 16.70
N TYR A 403 19.93 1.84 16.20
CA TYR A 403 20.94 2.29 15.23
C TYR A 403 21.12 1.24 14.15
N VAL A 404 21.71 1.66 13.04
CA VAL A 404 22.17 0.79 11.95
C VAL A 404 23.67 0.98 11.78
N ALA A 405 24.43 -0.10 11.86
CA ALA A 405 25.83 -0.11 11.49
C ALA A 405 25.98 -0.49 10.02
N ARG A 406 26.73 0.27 9.26
CA ARG A 406 27.25 -0.08 7.94
C ARG A 406 28.73 -0.47 8.09
N ILE A 407 29.07 -1.68 7.66
CA ILE A 407 30.40 -2.26 7.78
C ILE A 407 30.91 -2.51 6.38
N GLN A 408 32.12 -2.01 6.06
CA GLN A 408 32.84 -2.36 4.85
C GLN A 408 34.15 -3.06 5.23
N THR A 409 34.39 -4.25 4.69
CA THR A 409 35.61 -5.00 4.92
C THR A 409 36.71 -4.59 3.92
N LYS A 410 37.96 -4.89 4.23
CA LYS A 410 39.11 -4.56 3.37
C LYS A 410 39.09 -5.24 1.99
N ASP A 411 38.38 -6.36 1.86
CA ASP A 411 38.14 -7.06 0.60
C ASP A 411 36.94 -6.48 -0.19
N GLY A 412 36.39 -5.35 0.27
CA GLY A 412 35.33 -4.60 -0.42
C GLY A 412 33.91 -5.09 -0.17
N LYS A 413 33.69 -6.09 0.70
CA LYS A 413 32.34 -6.51 1.08
C LYS A 413 31.69 -5.44 1.95
N VAL A 414 30.40 -5.22 1.72
CA VAL A 414 29.57 -4.29 2.51
C VAL A 414 28.44 -5.05 3.15
N GLY A 415 28.21 -4.81 4.43
CA GLY A 415 27.08 -5.38 5.17
C GLY A 415 26.52 -4.37 6.16
N SER A 416 25.37 -4.70 6.74
CA SER A 416 24.78 -3.89 7.80
C SER A 416 24.29 -4.78 8.94
N CYS A 417 24.26 -4.22 10.15
CA CYS A 417 23.58 -4.85 11.28
C CYS A 417 22.75 -3.83 12.06
N LYS A 418 21.66 -4.31 12.66
CA LYS A 418 20.82 -3.52 13.57
C LYS A 418 21.40 -3.57 14.96
N ILE A 419 21.42 -2.43 15.63
CA ILE A 419 21.88 -2.27 17.00
C ILE A 419 20.68 -1.79 17.82
N MET A 420 20.40 -2.50 18.91
CA MET A 420 19.45 -2.09 19.93
C MET A 420 20.22 -1.90 21.23
N LYS A 421 20.52 -0.65 21.53
CA LYS A 421 21.28 -0.25 22.70
C LYS A 421 20.37 0.13 23.86
#